data_4b10e3d06698030d0c297ef5b9e24088
#
_entry.id   4b10e3d06698030d0c297ef5b9e24088
#
_cell.length_a   1.000
_cell.length_b   1.000
_cell.length_c   1.000
_cell.angle_alpha   90.00
_cell.angle_beta   90.00
_cell.angle_gamma   90.00
#
_symmetry.space_group_name_H-M   'P 1'
#
loop_
_entity.id
_entity.type
_entity.pdbx_description
1 polymer ?
#
loop_
_entity_poly.entity_id
_entity_poly.type
_entity_poly.pdbx_seq_one_letter_code
_entity_poly.pdbx_strand_id
1 'polypeptide(L)'
;MGGFMQYSQRLGEAGRNDRRSMRGAFRPGLLPTLVVLGLLPVLLWLGTWQLQRADEKRALLASYEARRGAEPVSPGQLEGLRDPAYVRVRLHGRFDQRHTLLLDNRLRNGQAGVEVLQPFYDQASGLWLLVNRGWVAWSDRRSPPALETPDRVLLLDAWTYLPPPGGLHLADAPAG
;
A
#
# COMPACT_ATOMS: atom_id res chain seq x y z
N MET A 1 -31.56 51.54 76.98
CA MET A 1 -30.29 51.73 77.61
C MET A 1 -29.30 50.89 76.93
N GLY A 2 -28.46 51.44 76.21
CA GLY A 2 -27.06 51.42 76.00
C GLY A 2 -26.47 50.12 75.45
N GLY A 3 -25.91 50.19 74.31
CA GLY A 3 -24.93 49.22 73.91
C GLY A 3 -24.88 48.80 72.46
N PHE A 4 -25.02 49.73 71.58
CA PHE A 4 -24.63 49.56 70.18
C PHE A 4 -23.22 50.15 70.01
N MET A 5 -22.22 49.30 70.03
CA MET A 5 -20.90 49.81 69.73
C MET A 5 -20.01 48.82 69.04
N GLN A 6 -19.49 49.23 67.85
CA GLN A 6 -18.25 48.87 67.26
C GLN A 6 -18.02 47.45 66.79
N TYR A 7 -18.60 47.16 65.65
CA TYR A 7 -18.14 46.04 64.85
C TYR A 7 -17.95 46.44 63.38
N SER A 8 -17.26 47.49 63.13
CA SER A 8 -17.03 47.95 61.73
C SER A 8 -15.68 48.58 61.48
N GLN A 9 -14.58 47.97 61.88
CA GLN A 9 -13.26 48.36 61.45
C GLN A 9 -12.24 47.22 61.50
N ARG A 10 -12.49 46.10 60.84
CA ARG A 10 -11.47 45.12 60.54
C ARG A 10 -11.76 44.31 59.26
N LEU A 11 -12.24 44.92 58.22
CA LEU A 11 -12.39 44.29 56.89
C LEU A 11 -11.72 45.12 55.81
N GLY A 12 -10.49 45.53 56.00
CA GLY A 12 -9.83 46.42 55.09
C GLY A 12 -8.36 46.08 54.74
N GLU A 13 -7.84 44.92 55.10
CA GLU A 13 -6.44 44.63 54.79
C GLU A 13 -6.14 43.12 54.58
N ALA A 14 -6.90 42.50 53.72
CA ALA A 14 -6.55 41.13 53.29
C ALA A 14 -6.84 41.00 51.81
N GLY A 15 -5.93 41.39 50.97
CA GLY A 15 -6.13 41.13 49.55
C GLY A 15 -5.19 41.83 48.61
N ARG A 16 -3.99 42.19 49.04
CA ARG A 16 -2.98 42.55 48.07
C ARG A 16 -2.36 41.27 47.53
N ASN A 17 -3.09 40.73 46.57
CA ASN A 17 -2.71 39.55 45.79
C ASN A 17 -1.47 39.92 44.99
N ASP A 18 -0.31 39.69 45.57
CA ASP A 18 1.01 39.84 44.95
C ASP A 18 1.09 38.79 43.83
N ARG A 19 0.45 39.11 42.69
CA ARG A 19 0.72 38.41 41.44
C ARG A 19 2.13 38.75 41.02
N ARG A 20 3.10 38.21 41.73
CA ARG A 20 4.45 38.10 41.23
C ARG A 20 4.37 37.29 39.94
N SER A 21 4.34 38.00 38.85
CA SER A 21 4.56 37.44 37.53
C SER A 21 5.88 36.67 37.57
N MET A 22 5.76 35.32 37.65
CA MET A 22 6.88 34.43 37.39
C MET A 22 7.24 34.51 35.89
N ARG A 23 7.71 35.69 35.49
CA ARG A 23 8.50 35.80 34.28
C ARG A 23 9.88 35.23 34.60
N GLY A 24 9.95 33.93 34.81
CA GLY A 24 11.21 33.22 34.81
C GLY A 24 11.81 33.44 33.43
N ALA A 25 12.81 34.34 33.37
CA ALA A 25 13.57 34.50 32.15
C ALA A 25 14.17 33.15 31.82
N PHE A 26 13.64 32.49 30.78
CA PHE A 26 14.16 31.24 30.27
C PHE A 26 15.61 31.47 29.84
N ARG A 27 16.56 30.98 30.64
CA ARG A 27 17.99 31.03 30.36
C ARG A 27 18.46 29.62 30.04
N PRO A 28 18.42 29.22 28.76
CA PRO A 28 18.94 27.93 28.40
C PRO A 28 20.43 27.85 28.74
N GLY A 29 20.81 26.79 29.47
CA GLY A 29 22.21 26.53 29.74
C GLY A 29 22.96 26.17 28.45
N LEU A 30 24.27 26.36 28.44
CA LEU A 30 25.14 26.04 27.28
C LEU A 30 24.96 24.61 26.80
N LEU A 31 24.86 23.65 27.70
CA LEU A 31 24.71 22.22 27.37
C LEU A 31 23.41 21.91 26.57
N PRO A 32 22.20 22.27 27.03
CA PRO A 32 20.99 22.04 26.26
C PRO A 32 20.97 22.80 24.93
N THR A 33 21.57 23.97 24.85
CA THR A 33 21.70 24.73 23.59
C THR A 33 22.56 23.99 22.57
N LEU A 34 23.69 23.42 22.98
CA LEU A 34 24.54 22.62 22.10
C LEU A 34 23.86 21.34 21.63
N VAL A 35 23.10 20.68 22.52
CA VAL A 35 22.31 19.48 22.16
C VAL A 35 21.27 19.84 21.11
N VAL A 36 20.53 20.93 21.28
CA VAL A 36 19.52 21.37 20.30
C VAL A 36 20.15 21.72 18.96
N LEU A 37 21.26 22.47 18.96
CA LEU A 37 21.98 22.86 17.74
C LEU A 37 22.55 21.65 16.99
N GLY A 38 22.96 20.59 17.68
CA GLY A 38 23.43 19.35 17.07
C GLY A 38 22.30 18.48 16.58
N LEU A 39 21.21 18.38 17.32
CA LEU A 39 20.10 17.49 17.02
C LEU A 39 19.17 18.06 15.94
N LEU A 40 18.95 19.37 15.93
CA LEU A 40 18.03 20.03 15.01
C LEU A 40 18.36 19.77 13.52
N PRO A 41 19.61 19.91 13.04
CA PRO A 41 19.96 19.60 11.67
C PRO A 41 19.69 18.14 11.31
N VAL A 42 19.98 17.21 12.23
CA VAL A 42 19.74 15.78 12.04
C VAL A 42 18.24 15.49 11.89
N LEU A 43 17.41 16.09 12.75
CA LEU A 43 15.96 15.92 12.68
C LEU A 43 15.38 16.54 11.40
N LEU A 44 15.87 17.72 10.98
CA LEU A 44 15.45 18.34 9.73
C LEU A 44 15.84 17.49 8.51
N TRP A 45 17.07 16.97 8.50
CA TRP A 45 17.51 16.08 7.44
C TRP A 45 16.67 14.79 7.38
N LEU A 46 16.42 14.16 8.54
CA LEU A 46 15.57 12.97 8.63
C LEU A 46 14.13 13.29 8.20
N GLY A 47 13.60 14.44 8.58
CA GLY A 47 12.28 14.90 8.16
C GLY A 47 12.17 15.09 6.66
N THR A 48 13.14 15.74 6.03
CA THR A 48 13.16 15.92 4.57
C THR A 48 13.31 14.60 3.84
N TRP A 49 14.16 13.69 4.35
CA TRP A 49 14.29 12.35 3.79
C TRP A 49 12.99 11.56 3.85
N GLN A 50 12.24 11.62 4.96
CA GLN A 50 10.93 10.97 5.10
C GLN A 50 9.90 11.54 4.13
N LEU A 51 9.89 12.88 3.92
CA LEU A 51 9.00 13.52 2.96
C LEU A 51 9.31 13.07 1.53
N GLN A 52 10.57 13.05 1.12
CA GLN A 52 10.98 12.57 -0.20
C GLN A 52 10.50 11.12 -0.43
N ARG A 53 10.69 10.26 0.57
CA ARG A 53 10.23 8.86 0.48
C ARG A 53 8.70 8.74 0.36
N ALA A 54 7.98 9.63 1.03
CA ALA A 54 6.52 9.68 0.92
C ALA A 54 6.08 10.16 -0.48
N ASP A 55 6.76 11.14 -1.05
CA ASP A 55 6.45 11.68 -2.37
C ASP A 55 6.75 10.68 -3.50
N GLU A 56 7.84 9.91 -3.41
CA GLU A 56 8.12 8.80 -4.31
C GLU A 56 6.96 7.77 -4.33
N LYS A 57 6.48 7.40 -3.14
CA LYS A 57 5.34 6.47 -3.03
C LYS A 57 4.05 7.06 -3.61
N ARG A 58 3.79 8.34 -3.38
CA ARG A 58 2.61 9.04 -3.94
C ARG A 58 2.67 9.11 -5.45
N ALA A 59 3.83 9.46 -6.01
CA ALA A 59 4.04 9.49 -7.45
C ALA A 59 3.81 8.12 -8.08
N LEU A 60 4.31 7.05 -7.44
CA LEU A 60 4.09 5.67 -7.88
C LEU A 60 2.61 5.31 -7.87
N LEU A 61 1.89 5.60 -6.77
CA LEU A 61 0.46 5.35 -6.66
C LEU A 61 -0.34 6.12 -7.70
N ALA A 62 -0.03 7.41 -7.90
CA ALA A 62 -0.69 8.23 -8.92
C ALA A 62 -0.48 7.68 -10.34
N SER A 63 0.72 7.16 -10.65
CA SER A 63 0.98 6.51 -11.93
C SER A 63 0.16 5.22 -12.11
N TYR A 64 -0.03 4.44 -11.06
CA TYR A 64 -0.88 3.24 -11.09
C TYR A 64 -2.36 3.59 -11.26
N GLU A 65 -2.84 4.62 -10.58
CA GLU A 65 -4.23 5.09 -10.72
C GLU A 65 -4.50 5.63 -12.13
N ALA A 66 -3.59 6.39 -12.70
CA ALA A 66 -3.68 6.87 -14.06
C ALA A 66 -3.75 5.72 -15.09
N ARG A 67 -2.94 4.67 -14.91
CA ARG A 67 -2.97 3.47 -15.77
C ARG A 67 -4.27 2.67 -15.60
N ARG A 68 -4.85 2.64 -14.40
CA ARG A 68 -6.13 1.98 -14.14
C ARG A 68 -7.30 2.63 -14.87
N GLY A 69 -7.28 3.95 -15.00
CA GLY A 69 -8.29 4.72 -15.72
C GLY A 69 -8.11 4.75 -17.26
N ALA A 70 -6.98 4.26 -17.77
CA ALA A 70 -6.70 4.24 -19.20
C ALA A 70 -7.58 3.22 -19.93
N GLU A 71 -7.85 3.49 -21.21
CA GLU A 71 -8.55 2.52 -22.06
C GLU A 71 -7.73 1.23 -22.18
N PRO A 72 -8.41 0.06 -22.20
CA PRO A 72 -7.73 -1.21 -22.35
C PRO A 72 -7.07 -1.30 -23.73
N VAL A 73 -5.82 -1.74 -23.75
CA VAL A 73 -5.08 -1.99 -24.99
C VAL A 73 -5.24 -3.46 -25.42
N SER A 74 -4.96 -3.74 -26.68
CA SER A 74 -4.88 -5.13 -27.18
C SER A 74 -3.55 -5.78 -26.76
N PRO A 75 -3.48 -7.11 -26.59
CA PRO A 75 -2.23 -7.79 -26.23
C PRO A 75 -1.07 -7.52 -27.19
N GLY A 76 -1.33 -7.40 -28.47
CA GLY A 76 -0.30 -7.08 -29.46
C GLY A 76 0.37 -5.71 -29.31
N GLN A 77 -0.28 -4.79 -28.61
CA GLN A 77 0.28 -3.47 -28.33
C GLN A 77 1.25 -3.45 -27.14
N LEU A 78 1.25 -4.52 -26.32
CA LEU A 78 2.10 -4.60 -25.13
C LEU A 78 3.59 -4.61 -25.44
N GLU A 79 3.98 -5.24 -26.55
CA GLU A 79 5.39 -5.32 -26.99
C GLU A 79 6.02 -3.96 -27.28
N GLY A 80 5.20 -2.99 -27.69
CA GLY A 80 5.64 -1.61 -27.94
C GLY A 80 5.74 -0.73 -26.70
N LEU A 81 5.26 -1.18 -25.54
CA LEU A 81 5.27 -0.40 -24.32
C LEU A 81 6.61 -0.49 -23.60
N ARG A 82 7.16 0.66 -23.22
CA ARG A 82 8.40 0.74 -22.43
C ARG A 82 8.26 0.08 -21.04
N ASP A 83 7.08 0.15 -20.46
CA ASP A 83 6.74 -0.45 -19.16
C ASP A 83 5.32 -1.01 -19.23
N PRO A 84 5.17 -2.31 -19.56
CA PRO A 84 3.84 -2.95 -19.67
C PRO A 84 3.26 -3.39 -18.33
N ALA A 85 3.87 -3.06 -17.18
CA ALA A 85 3.34 -3.42 -15.87
C ALA A 85 2.06 -2.65 -15.55
N TYR A 86 1.05 -3.36 -15.06
CA TYR A 86 -0.26 -2.82 -14.65
C TYR A 86 -1.01 -2.06 -15.74
N VAL A 87 -0.80 -2.42 -16.98
CA VAL A 87 -1.57 -1.92 -18.11
C VAL A 87 -2.87 -2.73 -18.22
N ARG A 88 -3.98 -2.05 -18.45
CA ARG A 88 -5.25 -2.71 -18.69
C ARG A 88 -5.30 -3.29 -20.10
N VAL A 89 -5.63 -4.56 -20.20
CA VAL A 89 -5.72 -5.28 -21.48
C VAL A 89 -7.11 -5.86 -21.66
N ARG A 90 -7.59 -5.85 -22.89
CA ARG A 90 -8.83 -6.52 -23.27
C ARG A 90 -8.51 -7.71 -24.14
N LEU A 91 -8.95 -8.87 -23.67
CA LEU A 91 -8.72 -10.16 -24.30
C LEU A 91 -10.04 -10.68 -24.85
N HIS A 92 -10.01 -11.29 -26.02
CA HIS A 92 -11.15 -11.93 -26.65
C HIS A 92 -10.79 -13.33 -27.10
N GLY A 93 -11.28 -14.38 -26.42
CA GLY A 93 -10.84 -15.72 -26.72
C GLY A 93 -11.35 -16.79 -25.75
N ARG A 94 -10.54 -17.82 -25.52
CA ARG A 94 -10.90 -18.99 -24.72
C ARG A 94 -9.78 -19.39 -23.79
N PHE A 95 -10.14 -19.95 -22.64
CA PHE A 95 -9.20 -20.65 -21.76
C PHE A 95 -8.86 -22.04 -22.35
N ASP A 96 -7.62 -22.45 -22.12
CA ASP A 96 -7.25 -23.85 -22.33
C ASP A 96 -7.75 -24.70 -21.15
N GLN A 97 -8.68 -25.59 -21.41
CA GLN A 97 -9.27 -26.47 -20.39
C GLN A 97 -8.31 -27.55 -19.88
N ARG A 98 -7.27 -27.85 -20.66
CA ARG A 98 -6.36 -28.97 -20.39
C ARG A 98 -5.23 -28.60 -19.44
N HIS A 99 -4.85 -27.33 -19.42
CA HIS A 99 -3.72 -26.85 -18.66
C HIS A 99 -4.18 -25.85 -17.61
N THR A 100 -4.00 -26.24 -16.35
CA THR A 100 -4.24 -25.34 -15.20
C THR A 100 -3.06 -25.45 -14.26
N LEU A 101 -2.48 -24.32 -13.92
CA LEU A 101 -1.39 -24.21 -12.97
C LEU A 101 -1.94 -23.69 -11.65
N LEU A 102 -1.58 -24.32 -10.55
CA LEU A 102 -1.96 -23.89 -9.21
C LEU A 102 -0.73 -23.33 -8.51
N LEU A 103 -0.76 -22.03 -8.25
CA LEU A 103 0.30 -21.37 -7.46
C LEU A 103 -0.04 -21.54 -5.99
N ASP A 104 0.67 -22.46 -5.35
CA ASP A 104 0.43 -22.86 -3.96
C ASP A 104 0.94 -21.86 -2.93
N ASN A 105 0.60 -22.13 -1.68
CA ASN A 105 1.02 -21.37 -0.50
C ASN A 105 0.58 -19.90 -0.51
N ARG A 106 -0.65 -19.62 -0.99
CA ARG A 106 -1.26 -18.30 -1.00
C ARG A 106 -2.25 -18.15 0.16
N LEU A 107 -1.85 -17.35 1.15
CA LEU A 107 -2.71 -17.03 2.28
C LEU A 107 -3.58 -15.81 1.96
N ARG A 108 -4.90 -15.93 2.16
CA ARG A 108 -5.85 -14.82 2.09
C ARG A 108 -6.74 -14.82 3.31
N ASN A 109 -6.73 -13.73 4.08
CA ASN A 109 -7.50 -13.62 5.33
C ASN A 109 -7.25 -14.76 6.32
N GLY A 110 -6.01 -15.23 6.43
CA GLY A 110 -5.64 -16.35 7.30
C GLY A 110 -6.01 -17.75 6.77
N GLN A 111 -6.63 -17.84 5.59
CA GLN A 111 -6.98 -19.09 4.95
C GLN A 111 -5.94 -19.52 3.92
N ALA A 112 -5.54 -20.79 3.95
CA ALA A 112 -4.67 -21.37 2.94
C ALA A 112 -5.44 -21.61 1.64
N GLY A 113 -4.79 -21.31 0.52
CA GLY A 113 -5.38 -21.51 -0.80
C GLY A 113 -4.34 -21.45 -1.91
N VAL A 114 -4.81 -21.41 -3.12
CA VAL A 114 -4.01 -21.36 -4.35
C VAL A 114 -4.50 -20.25 -5.27
N GLU A 115 -3.59 -19.67 -6.04
CA GLU A 115 -3.96 -18.86 -7.20
C GLU A 115 -4.02 -19.76 -8.43
N VAL A 116 -5.06 -19.59 -9.22
CA VAL A 116 -5.34 -20.39 -10.42
C VAL A 116 -4.80 -19.62 -11.63
N LEU A 117 -3.78 -20.16 -12.25
CA LEU A 117 -3.21 -19.64 -13.49
C LEU A 117 -3.62 -20.55 -14.65
N GLN A 118 -4.15 -19.96 -15.71
CA GLN A 118 -4.63 -20.73 -16.84
C GLN A 118 -4.27 -20.04 -18.17
N PRO A 119 -3.78 -20.80 -19.17
CA PRO A 119 -3.53 -20.24 -20.49
C PRO A 119 -4.84 -19.78 -21.14
N PHE A 120 -4.79 -18.62 -21.76
CA PHE A 120 -5.89 -18.02 -22.52
C PHE A 120 -5.39 -17.70 -23.92
N TYR A 121 -6.09 -18.18 -24.93
CA TYR A 121 -5.80 -17.86 -26.32
C TYR A 121 -6.59 -16.64 -26.74
N ASP A 122 -5.89 -15.53 -27.01
CA ASP A 122 -6.52 -14.34 -27.55
C ASP A 122 -6.62 -14.42 -29.06
N GLN A 123 -7.85 -14.44 -29.57
CA GLN A 123 -8.12 -14.60 -30.99
C GLN A 123 -7.71 -13.37 -31.82
N ALA A 124 -7.76 -12.19 -31.20
CA ALA A 124 -7.46 -10.95 -31.91
C ALA A 124 -5.95 -10.78 -32.18
N SER A 125 -5.10 -11.16 -31.24
CA SER A 125 -3.63 -11.07 -31.38
C SER A 125 -2.99 -12.39 -31.80
N GLY A 126 -3.68 -13.52 -31.67
CA GLY A 126 -3.11 -14.85 -31.89
C GLY A 126 -2.17 -15.32 -30.78
N LEU A 127 -2.12 -14.63 -29.65
CA LEU A 127 -1.19 -14.88 -28.56
C LEU A 127 -1.81 -15.79 -27.50
N TRP A 128 -0.96 -16.63 -26.91
CA TRP A 128 -1.25 -17.31 -25.67
C TRP A 128 -0.76 -16.49 -24.49
N LEU A 129 -1.65 -16.25 -23.54
CA LEU A 129 -1.39 -15.44 -22.36
C LEU A 129 -1.70 -16.26 -21.12
N LEU A 130 -0.84 -16.21 -20.09
CA LEU A 130 -1.12 -16.84 -18.82
C LEU A 130 -1.97 -15.88 -17.97
N VAL A 131 -3.20 -16.26 -17.69
CA VAL A 131 -4.17 -15.45 -16.95
C VAL A 131 -4.34 -15.97 -15.53
N ASN A 132 -4.16 -15.10 -14.55
CA ASN A 132 -4.51 -15.38 -13.16
C ASN A 132 -6.03 -15.21 -12.99
N ARG A 133 -6.74 -16.29 -12.79
CA ARG A 133 -8.20 -16.33 -12.59
C ARG A 133 -8.62 -15.99 -11.16
N GLY A 134 -7.67 -15.85 -10.27
CA GLY A 134 -7.90 -15.50 -8.87
C GLY A 134 -7.54 -16.61 -7.90
N TRP A 135 -7.87 -16.36 -6.66
CA TRP A 135 -7.55 -17.22 -5.52
C TRP A 135 -8.74 -18.10 -5.14
N VAL A 136 -8.45 -19.37 -4.86
CA VAL A 136 -9.42 -20.36 -4.37
C VAL A 136 -8.91 -20.95 -3.07
N ALA A 137 -9.81 -21.07 -2.08
CA ALA A 137 -9.49 -21.74 -0.83
C ALA A 137 -9.23 -23.23 -1.10
N TRP A 138 -8.17 -23.76 -0.52
CA TRP A 138 -7.79 -25.16 -0.66
C TRP A 138 -7.28 -25.69 0.67
N SER A 139 -8.20 -26.14 1.50
CA SER A 139 -7.92 -26.71 2.82
C SER A 139 -7.59 -28.22 2.76
N ASP A 140 -8.24 -28.95 1.86
CA ASP A 140 -7.96 -30.38 1.65
C ASP A 140 -6.99 -30.57 0.48
N ARG A 141 -5.74 -30.78 0.80
CA ARG A 141 -4.67 -30.96 -0.18
C ARG A 141 -4.62 -32.35 -0.83
N ARG A 142 -5.55 -33.23 -0.47
CA ARG A 142 -5.65 -34.59 -1.04
C ARG A 142 -6.30 -34.60 -2.41
N SER A 143 -7.17 -33.62 -2.64
CA SER A 143 -7.87 -33.47 -3.92
C SER A 143 -7.67 -32.08 -4.48
N PRO A 144 -7.39 -31.91 -5.78
CA PRO A 144 -7.31 -30.59 -6.38
C PRO A 144 -8.65 -29.85 -6.22
N PRO A 145 -8.62 -28.51 -6.08
CA PRO A 145 -9.86 -27.74 -5.99
C PRO A 145 -10.69 -27.90 -7.26
N ALA A 146 -12.01 -28.00 -7.10
CA ALA A 146 -12.92 -28.04 -8.23
C ALA A 146 -12.91 -26.70 -8.95
N LEU A 147 -12.46 -26.69 -10.21
CA LEU A 147 -12.34 -25.50 -11.03
C LEU A 147 -13.19 -25.67 -12.30
N GLU A 148 -14.17 -24.79 -12.43
CA GLU A 148 -14.95 -24.75 -13.68
C GLU A 148 -14.25 -23.83 -14.68
N THR A 149 -13.99 -24.36 -15.87
CA THR A 149 -13.45 -23.58 -16.98
C THR A 149 -14.53 -23.41 -18.04
N PRO A 150 -14.96 -22.17 -18.34
CA PRO A 150 -15.97 -21.93 -19.35
C PRO A 150 -15.52 -22.42 -20.74
N ASP A 151 -16.35 -23.22 -21.40
CA ASP A 151 -16.13 -23.68 -22.79
C ASP A 151 -16.80 -22.75 -23.80
N ARG A 152 -16.49 -21.48 -23.72
CA ARG A 152 -17.02 -20.47 -24.63
C ARG A 152 -16.01 -19.37 -24.87
N VAL A 153 -16.21 -18.60 -25.92
CA VAL A 153 -15.46 -17.35 -26.14
C VAL A 153 -15.86 -16.32 -25.08
N LEU A 154 -14.87 -15.72 -24.48
CA LEU A 154 -15.01 -14.73 -23.42
C LEU A 154 -14.36 -13.42 -23.83
N LEU A 155 -14.93 -12.33 -23.34
CA LEU A 155 -14.31 -11.02 -23.33
C LEU A 155 -13.84 -10.76 -21.90
N LEU A 156 -12.53 -10.60 -21.71
CA LEU A 156 -11.92 -10.37 -20.40
C LEU A 156 -11.23 -9.02 -20.37
N ASP A 157 -11.47 -8.28 -19.32
CA ASP A 157 -10.63 -7.15 -18.93
C ASP A 157 -9.65 -7.60 -17.83
N ALA A 158 -8.37 -7.46 -18.10
CA ALA A 158 -7.30 -7.91 -17.21
C ALA A 158 -6.23 -6.82 -17.04
N TRP A 159 -5.33 -7.02 -16.11
CA TRP A 159 -4.13 -6.18 -15.94
C TRP A 159 -2.90 -7.02 -16.13
N THR A 160 -1.94 -6.47 -16.85
CA THR A 160 -0.64 -7.10 -16.99
C THR A 160 0.11 -7.10 -15.66
N TYR A 161 0.75 -8.22 -15.36
CA TYR A 161 1.64 -8.37 -14.21
C TYR A 161 3.00 -8.79 -14.71
N LEU A 162 4.02 -8.01 -14.37
CA LEU A 162 5.41 -8.42 -14.55
C LEU A 162 5.95 -8.89 -13.20
N PRO A 163 6.46 -10.12 -13.12
CA PRO A 163 7.15 -10.56 -11.92
C PRO A 163 8.39 -9.67 -11.68
N PRO A 164 8.71 -9.38 -10.41
CA PRO A 164 9.88 -8.58 -10.09
C PRO A 164 11.15 -9.27 -10.61
N PRO A 165 12.15 -8.53 -11.10
CA PRO A 165 13.43 -9.09 -11.51
C PRO A 165 14.09 -9.76 -10.30
N GLY A 166 14.49 -11.01 -10.43
CA GLY A 166 15.08 -11.81 -9.34
C GLY A 166 14.13 -12.79 -8.66
N GLY A 167 12.94 -13.04 -9.21
CA GLY A 167 12.10 -14.18 -8.81
C GLY A 167 12.84 -15.50 -8.96
N LEU A 168 12.45 -16.48 -8.15
CA LEU A 168 13.04 -17.83 -8.17
C LEU A 168 12.96 -18.39 -9.59
N HIS A 169 14.09 -18.44 -10.26
CA HIS A 169 14.20 -19.21 -11.50
C HIS A 169 14.23 -20.68 -11.09
N LEU A 170 13.12 -21.39 -11.31
CA LEU A 170 13.15 -22.84 -11.31
C LEU A 170 14.11 -23.21 -12.43
N ALA A 171 15.13 -23.99 -12.10
CA ALA A 171 16.07 -24.51 -13.09
C ALA A 171 15.25 -25.15 -14.25
N ASP A 172 15.70 -24.90 -15.48
CA ASP A 172 15.09 -25.49 -16.64
C ASP A 172 14.95 -27.00 -16.42
N ALA A 173 13.71 -27.48 -16.45
CA ALA A 173 13.47 -28.92 -16.41
C ALA A 173 14.18 -29.51 -17.63
N PRO A 174 15.01 -30.55 -17.49
CA PRO A 174 15.60 -31.20 -18.64
C PRO A 174 14.47 -31.63 -19.58
N ALA A 175 14.56 -31.19 -20.82
CA ALA A 175 13.64 -31.63 -21.86
C ALA A 175 13.76 -33.16 -21.99
N GLY A 176 12.70 -33.86 -21.52
CA GLY A 176 12.56 -35.30 -21.66
C GLY A 176 11.94 -35.64 -23.01
#